data_2b018f83a2c6a0d71526a6eaae8b0572
#
_entry.id   2b018f83a2c6a0d71526a6eaae8b0572
#
_cell.length_a   1.000
_cell.length_b   1.000
_cell.length_c   1.000
_cell.angle_alpha   90.00
_cell.angle_beta   90.00
_cell.angle_gamma   90.00
#
_symmetry.space_group_name_H-M   'P 1'
#
loop_
_entity.id
_entity.type
_entity.pdbx_description
1 polymer ?
#
loop_
_entity_poly.entity_id
_entity_poly.type
_entity_poly.pdbx_seq_one_letter_code
_entity_poly.pdbx_strand_id
1 'polypeptide(L)'
;IGYMKDAATHSYLKKGQDIVDMNHKAIDLGATAYKKVEVPASWADAEDGKKESVLTGPEKLVKMVESILDPVDRMDGDSLPVSAFVDHVDGTFELGASAYEKRGVAVTVPTWDSSKCIQCNQCSFVCPHATIRPYALTEEEAKNAPEAAKIVDVKAGKGKGVYKFAMAVSPLDCMGCGVCAKICPAGALTMVPQEQEAAQQDVFNYMVANVTTKSDVADMTVKGSQFKKPLLEFSGSCAGCAETAYARLITQLFGDRMYISNATGCSSIWGGPAATSPYTTTAEGKGPGWANSVFEDNAEHGLGMYLGQNAIRNRLAAKTRELIESNANAGLKEAAQKWLDTMHDGAANGEATDAYVAALEDGIMPVDGLIAFPTSDAGKAVFGDKAADVAA
;
A
#
# COMPACT_ATOMS: atom_id res chain seq x y z
N ILE A 1 32.10 -32.31 -7.94
CA ILE A 1 32.29 -32.16 -6.47
C ILE A 1 33.71 -31.61 -6.18
N GLY A 2 34.80 -32.22 -6.68
CA GLY A 2 36.18 -31.76 -6.43
C GLY A 2 36.37 -30.26 -6.72
N TYR A 3 36.12 -29.83 -7.94
CA TYR A 3 36.21 -28.42 -8.34
C TYR A 3 35.31 -27.46 -7.54
N MET A 4 34.14 -27.92 -7.09
CA MET A 4 33.27 -27.12 -6.21
C MET A 4 33.92 -26.89 -4.84
N LYS A 5 34.55 -27.94 -4.27
CA LYS A 5 35.26 -27.81 -3.01
C LYS A 5 36.50 -26.94 -3.15
N ASP A 6 37.25 -27.05 -4.23
CA ASP A 6 38.40 -26.19 -4.50
C ASP A 6 37.99 -24.73 -4.61
N ALA A 7 36.89 -24.43 -5.32
CA ALA A 7 36.34 -23.08 -5.42
C ALA A 7 35.85 -22.56 -4.05
N ALA A 8 35.19 -23.39 -3.27
CA ALA A 8 34.76 -23.04 -1.91
C ALA A 8 35.97 -22.74 -0.99
N THR A 9 37.01 -23.57 -1.08
CA THR A 9 38.27 -23.33 -0.34
C THR A 9 38.89 -21.99 -0.73
N HIS A 10 39.03 -21.75 -2.02
CA HIS A 10 39.60 -20.50 -2.50
C HIS A 10 38.82 -19.25 -2.02
N SER A 11 37.49 -19.34 -2.05
CA SER A 11 36.62 -18.22 -1.69
C SER A 11 36.54 -17.96 -0.18
N TYR A 12 36.59 -19.00 0.64
CA TYR A 12 36.27 -18.92 2.07
C TYR A 12 37.43 -19.15 3.02
N LEU A 13 38.62 -19.59 2.56
CA LEU A 13 39.75 -19.88 3.42
C LEU A 13 40.15 -18.69 4.33
N LYS A 14 40.06 -17.49 3.84
CA LYS A 14 40.34 -16.26 4.62
C LYS A 14 39.36 -16.03 5.77
N LYS A 15 38.20 -16.71 5.78
CA LYS A 15 37.18 -16.60 6.82
C LYS A 15 37.32 -17.68 7.91
N GLY A 16 38.24 -18.61 7.73
CA GLY A 16 38.51 -19.71 8.66
C GLY A 16 38.24 -21.08 8.03
N GLN A 17 38.97 -22.10 8.56
CA GLN A 17 38.88 -23.49 8.09
C GLN A 17 37.50 -24.09 8.38
N ASP A 18 36.88 -23.74 9.49
CA ASP A 18 35.52 -24.13 9.88
C ASP A 18 34.47 -23.76 8.85
N ILE A 19 34.61 -22.57 8.23
CA ILE A 19 33.72 -22.12 7.15
C ILE A 19 33.96 -22.92 5.88
N VAL A 20 35.21 -23.25 5.56
CA VAL A 20 35.54 -24.11 4.41
C VAL A 20 34.94 -25.51 4.62
N ASP A 21 35.10 -26.09 5.81
CA ASP A 21 34.62 -27.44 6.13
C ASP A 21 33.08 -27.52 6.10
N MET A 22 32.40 -26.45 6.55
CA MET A 22 30.95 -26.33 6.45
C MET A 22 30.48 -26.32 4.99
N ASN A 23 31.15 -25.56 4.13
CA ASN A 23 30.83 -25.51 2.70
C ASN A 23 31.14 -26.85 2.01
N HIS A 24 32.26 -27.52 2.33
CA HIS A 24 32.57 -28.86 1.83
C HIS A 24 31.52 -29.87 2.23
N LYS A 25 31.06 -29.84 3.49
CA LYS A 25 29.97 -30.70 3.97
C LYS A 25 28.66 -30.47 3.22
N ALA A 26 28.31 -29.22 2.96
CA ALA A 26 27.11 -28.87 2.18
C ALA A 26 27.20 -29.42 0.74
N ILE A 27 28.38 -29.30 0.10
CA ILE A 27 28.65 -29.87 -1.23
C ILE A 27 28.51 -31.40 -1.24
N ASP A 28 29.06 -32.09 -0.23
CA ASP A 28 28.92 -33.54 -0.11
C ASP A 28 27.48 -33.97 0.12
N LEU A 29 26.74 -33.27 0.98
CA LEU A 29 25.33 -33.53 1.24
C LEU A 29 24.47 -33.31 0.00
N GLY A 30 24.80 -32.37 -0.86
CA GLY A 30 24.12 -32.15 -2.14
C GLY A 30 24.12 -33.38 -3.05
N ALA A 31 25.11 -34.27 -2.90
CA ALA A 31 25.19 -35.52 -3.65
C ALA A 31 24.40 -36.69 -3.01
N THR A 32 24.04 -36.60 -1.74
CA THR A 32 23.50 -37.74 -0.98
C THR A 32 22.23 -37.46 -0.17
N ALA A 33 21.93 -36.21 0.13
CA ALA A 33 20.81 -35.85 1.01
C ALA A 33 19.47 -35.72 0.28
N TYR A 34 19.43 -35.87 -1.03
CA TYR A 34 18.17 -35.87 -1.78
C TYR A 34 17.32 -37.12 -1.46
N LYS A 35 16.01 -36.94 -1.45
CA LYS A 35 15.05 -38.00 -1.23
C LYS A 35 14.24 -38.21 -2.49
N LYS A 36 14.04 -39.50 -2.90
CA LYS A 36 13.08 -39.81 -3.92
C LYS A 36 11.69 -39.57 -3.40
N VAL A 37 10.90 -38.77 -4.14
CA VAL A 37 9.48 -38.56 -3.87
C VAL A 37 8.68 -39.41 -4.82
N GLU A 38 7.80 -40.24 -4.29
CA GLU A 38 6.85 -41.02 -5.10
C GLU A 38 5.70 -40.05 -5.46
N VAL A 39 5.57 -39.77 -6.76
CA VAL A 39 4.48 -38.96 -7.30
C VAL A 39 3.23 -39.83 -7.38
N PRO A 40 2.12 -39.44 -6.68
CA PRO A 40 0.86 -40.21 -6.78
C PRO A 40 0.35 -40.26 -8.20
N ALA A 41 -0.11 -41.43 -8.63
CA ALA A 41 -0.67 -41.60 -9.97
C ALA A 41 -1.87 -40.68 -10.26
N SER A 42 -2.62 -40.30 -9.21
CA SER A 42 -3.73 -39.35 -9.28
C SER A 42 -3.35 -37.95 -9.73
N TRP A 43 -2.05 -37.60 -9.72
CA TRP A 43 -1.61 -36.29 -10.21
C TRP A 43 -1.65 -36.19 -11.74
N ALA A 44 -1.63 -37.35 -12.44
CA ALA A 44 -1.79 -37.39 -13.90
C ALA A 44 -3.20 -36.97 -14.37
N ASP A 45 -4.19 -37.14 -13.49
CA ASP A 45 -5.59 -36.81 -13.75
C ASP A 45 -6.05 -35.60 -12.94
N ALA A 46 -5.10 -34.81 -12.37
CA ALA A 46 -5.41 -33.62 -11.62
C ALA A 46 -5.95 -32.55 -12.57
N GLU A 47 -7.12 -32.02 -12.25
CA GLU A 47 -7.68 -30.85 -12.92
C GLU A 47 -7.25 -29.59 -12.18
N ASP A 48 -7.00 -28.51 -12.91
CA ASP A 48 -6.74 -27.19 -12.33
C ASP A 48 -7.95 -26.75 -11.51
N GLY A 49 -7.75 -26.56 -10.22
CA GLY A 49 -8.76 -26.01 -9.34
C GLY A 49 -9.08 -24.58 -9.79
N LYS A 50 -10.26 -24.35 -10.37
CA LYS A 50 -10.74 -23.00 -10.63
C LYS A 50 -11.00 -22.30 -9.29
N LYS A 51 -10.11 -21.40 -8.89
CA LYS A 51 -10.44 -20.39 -7.89
C LYS A 51 -11.39 -19.40 -8.54
N GLU A 52 -12.67 -19.63 -8.41
CA GLU A 52 -13.69 -18.60 -8.64
C GLU A 52 -13.72 -17.70 -7.38
N SER A 53 -12.67 -16.94 -7.15
CA SER A 53 -12.74 -15.83 -6.20
C SER A 53 -13.18 -14.60 -6.97
N VAL A 54 -14.39 -14.12 -6.70
CA VAL A 54 -14.80 -12.79 -7.15
C VAL A 54 -13.87 -11.78 -6.49
N LEU A 55 -13.01 -11.17 -7.28
CA LEU A 55 -12.12 -10.12 -6.79
C LEU A 55 -12.97 -8.88 -6.45
N THR A 56 -12.64 -8.25 -5.34
CA THR A 56 -13.30 -7.02 -4.89
C THR A 56 -12.29 -5.90 -4.78
N GLY A 57 -12.66 -4.68 -5.17
CA GLY A 57 -11.78 -3.52 -5.13
C GLY A 57 -12.14 -2.48 -6.18
N PRO A 58 -11.30 -1.47 -6.40
CA PRO A 58 -11.48 -0.50 -7.49
C PRO A 58 -11.55 -1.19 -8.86
N GLU A 59 -12.53 -0.83 -9.67
CA GLU A 59 -12.83 -1.50 -10.95
C GLU A 59 -11.61 -1.62 -11.87
N LYS A 60 -10.86 -0.53 -12.06
CA LYS A 60 -9.64 -0.52 -12.89
C LYS A 60 -8.56 -1.47 -12.36
N LEU A 61 -8.37 -1.50 -11.04
CA LEU A 61 -7.39 -2.38 -10.41
C LEU A 61 -7.79 -3.85 -10.58
N VAL A 62 -9.05 -4.20 -10.31
CA VAL A 62 -9.56 -5.57 -10.50
C VAL A 62 -9.42 -5.98 -11.96
N LYS A 63 -9.80 -5.12 -12.92
CA LYS A 63 -9.62 -5.39 -14.35
C LYS A 63 -8.16 -5.67 -14.72
N MET A 64 -7.22 -4.88 -14.20
CA MET A 64 -5.78 -5.06 -14.45
C MET A 64 -5.28 -6.37 -13.83
N VAL A 65 -5.70 -6.71 -12.62
CA VAL A 65 -5.36 -7.97 -11.95
C VAL A 65 -5.84 -9.16 -12.79
N GLU A 66 -7.10 -9.20 -13.19
CA GLU A 66 -7.68 -10.31 -13.96
C GLU A 66 -7.07 -10.44 -15.36
N SER A 67 -6.78 -9.31 -16.02
CA SER A 67 -6.33 -9.32 -17.42
C SER A 67 -4.82 -9.40 -17.60
N ILE A 68 -4.02 -9.01 -16.61
CA ILE A 68 -2.55 -8.96 -16.71
C ILE A 68 -1.90 -9.74 -15.57
N LEU A 69 -2.16 -9.39 -14.31
CA LEU A 69 -1.46 -9.98 -13.16
C LEU A 69 -1.71 -11.48 -13.04
N ASP A 70 -2.96 -11.91 -13.05
CA ASP A 70 -3.33 -13.32 -12.93
C ASP A 70 -2.73 -14.22 -14.02
N PRO A 71 -2.74 -13.84 -15.32
CA PRO A 71 -2.03 -14.61 -16.35
C PRO A 71 -0.52 -14.66 -16.12
N VAL A 72 0.09 -13.54 -15.70
CA VAL A 72 1.54 -13.50 -15.42
C VAL A 72 1.90 -14.39 -14.23
N ASP A 73 1.12 -14.34 -13.16
CA ASP A 73 1.32 -15.18 -11.96
C ASP A 73 1.14 -16.67 -12.24
N ARG A 74 0.30 -17.02 -13.20
CA ARG A 74 0.16 -18.39 -13.70
C ARG A 74 1.22 -18.81 -14.71
N MET A 75 2.23 -17.98 -14.97
CA MET A 75 3.28 -18.21 -15.96
C MET A 75 2.77 -18.28 -17.41
N ASP A 76 1.62 -17.65 -17.68
CA ASP A 76 0.95 -17.59 -18.98
C ASP A 76 0.99 -16.19 -19.61
N GLY A 77 1.96 -15.36 -19.19
CA GLY A 77 2.12 -14.00 -19.71
C GLY A 77 2.35 -13.91 -21.21
N ASP A 78 2.95 -14.95 -21.83
CA ASP A 78 3.18 -15.02 -23.27
C ASP A 78 1.88 -15.14 -24.09
N SER A 79 0.76 -15.54 -23.47
CA SER A 79 -0.57 -15.56 -24.11
C SER A 79 -1.18 -14.18 -24.25
N LEU A 80 -0.66 -13.15 -23.53
CA LEU A 80 -1.22 -11.81 -23.53
C LEU A 80 -0.93 -11.09 -24.86
N PRO A 81 -1.96 -10.62 -25.57
CA PRO A 81 -1.75 -9.80 -26.75
C PRO A 81 -1.26 -8.40 -26.36
N VAL A 82 -0.59 -7.69 -27.27
CA VAL A 82 -0.16 -6.28 -27.07
C VAL A 82 -1.32 -5.39 -26.64
N SER A 83 -2.53 -5.66 -27.15
CA SER A 83 -3.74 -4.92 -26.79
C SER A 83 -4.19 -5.06 -25.34
N ALA A 84 -3.69 -6.05 -24.58
CA ALA A 84 -3.94 -6.13 -23.14
C ALA A 84 -3.37 -4.92 -22.37
N PHE A 85 -2.35 -4.26 -22.94
CA PHE A 85 -1.65 -3.13 -22.33
C PHE A 85 -2.11 -1.76 -22.85
N VAL A 86 -3.22 -1.70 -23.61
CA VAL A 86 -3.68 -0.43 -24.22
C VAL A 86 -4.01 0.65 -23.19
N ASP A 87 -4.49 0.26 -22.02
CA ASP A 87 -4.80 1.17 -20.92
C ASP A 87 -3.53 1.63 -20.16
N HIS A 88 -2.36 1.08 -20.50
CA HIS A 88 -1.06 1.30 -19.83
C HIS A 88 0.04 1.77 -20.80
N VAL A 89 -0.33 2.43 -21.91
CA VAL A 89 0.62 2.83 -22.96
C VAL A 89 1.66 3.86 -22.50
N ASP A 90 1.39 4.58 -21.44
CA ASP A 90 2.28 5.54 -20.79
C ASP A 90 3.15 4.91 -19.69
N GLY A 91 3.02 3.58 -19.46
CA GLY A 91 3.76 2.84 -18.44
C GLY A 91 3.20 2.99 -17.02
N THR A 92 2.05 3.64 -16.84
CA THR A 92 1.37 3.70 -15.53
C THR A 92 0.53 2.45 -15.29
N PHE A 93 0.49 1.99 -14.03
CA PHE A 93 -0.32 0.86 -13.55
C PHE A 93 -1.01 1.25 -12.25
N GLU A 94 -2.12 0.56 -11.96
CA GLU A 94 -2.89 0.79 -10.75
C GLU A 94 -2.11 0.42 -9.49
N LEU A 95 -2.22 1.25 -8.46
CA LEU A 95 -1.61 1.00 -7.16
C LEU A 95 -2.40 -0.06 -6.37
N GLY A 96 -1.69 -0.87 -5.56
CA GLY A 96 -2.28 -1.82 -4.64
C GLY A 96 -2.45 -3.24 -5.17
N ALA A 97 -1.89 -3.55 -6.34
CA ALA A 97 -2.00 -4.86 -6.97
C ALA A 97 -1.38 -6.00 -6.14
N SER A 98 -0.34 -5.74 -5.35
CA SER A 98 0.28 -6.74 -4.45
C SER A 98 -0.70 -7.38 -3.46
N ALA A 99 -1.81 -6.71 -3.14
CA ALA A 99 -2.85 -7.25 -2.26
C ALA A 99 -3.58 -8.47 -2.83
N TYR A 100 -3.49 -8.69 -4.13
CA TYR A 100 -4.17 -9.79 -4.84
C TYR A 100 -3.28 -11.02 -5.07
N GLU A 101 -1.96 -10.91 -4.93
CA GLU A 101 -1.04 -12.03 -5.18
C GLU A 101 -1.21 -13.19 -4.19
N LYS A 102 -1.43 -12.92 -2.89
CA LYS A 102 -1.66 -13.96 -1.86
C LYS A 102 -0.68 -15.13 -1.95
N ARG A 103 0.62 -14.85 -1.94
CA ARG A 103 1.69 -15.82 -2.24
C ARG A 103 1.76 -17.02 -1.31
N GLY A 104 1.33 -16.90 -0.05
CA GLY A 104 1.26 -18.00 0.92
C GLY A 104 2.59 -18.64 1.28
N VAL A 105 3.71 -17.91 1.18
CA VAL A 105 5.08 -18.48 1.28
C VAL A 105 5.55 -18.77 2.70
N ALA A 106 4.86 -18.29 3.73
CA ALA A 106 5.27 -18.49 5.11
C ALA A 106 4.98 -19.93 5.59
N VAL A 107 5.98 -20.63 6.08
CA VAL A 107 5.79 -21.93 6.76
C VAL A 107 5.09 -21.73 8.11
N THR A 108 5.42 -20.64 8.81
CA THR A 108 4.80 -20.29 10.07
C THR A 108 4.38 -18.83 10.07
N VAL A 109 3.25 -18.54 10.71
CA VAL A 109 2.68 -17.19 10.86
C VAL A 109 2.38 -16.90 12.33
N PRO A 110 2.28 -15.63 12.75
CA PRO A 110 1.98 -15.30 14.13
C PRO A 110 0.50 -15.54 14.45
N THR A 111 0.21 -16.36 15.47
CA THR A 111 -1.08 -16.39 16.15
C THR A 111 -1.11 -15.35 17.26
N TRP A 112 -2.26 -14.69 17.46
CA TRP A 112 -2.43 -13.64 18.45
C TRP A 112 -3.23 -14.11 19.67
N ASP A 113 -2.60 -14.01 20.85
CA ASP A 113 -3.26 -14.20 22.17
C ASP A 113 -3.74 -12.85 22.70
N SER A 114 -5.03 -12.58 22.56
CA SER A 114 -5.66 -11.32 22.97
C SER A 114 -5.61 -11.11 24.49
N SER A 115 -5.54 -12.18 25.28
CA SER A 115 -5.51 -12.11 26.74
C SER A 115 -4.20 -11.51 27.27
N LYS A 116 -3.07 -11.84 26.63
CA LYS A 116 -1.76 -11.32 26.96
C LYS A 116 -1.46 -9.94 26.34
N CYS A 117 -2.13 -9.61 25.23
CA CYS A 117 -1.82 -8.41 24.46
C CYS A 117 -2.03 -7.13 25.29
N ILE A 118 -1.03 -6.26 25.34
CA ILE A 118 -1.10 -4.93 25.97
C ILE A 118 -1.50 -3.81 24.99
N GLN A 119 -1.77 -4.14 23.74
CA GLN A 119 -2.22 -3.21 22.69
C GLN A 119 -1.23 -2.06 22.42
N CYS A 120 0.06 -2.35 22.46
CA CYS A 120 1.13 -1.35 22.19
C CYS A 120 1.40 -1.13 20.69
N ASN A 121 0.92 -2.01 19.81
CA ASN A 121 1.05 -2.00 18.35
C ASN A 121 2.51 -2.11 17.83
N GLN A 122 3.49 -2.48 18.68
CA GLN A 122 4.89 -2.63 18.25
C GLN A 122 5.05 -3.71 17.18
N CYS A 123 4.27 -4.79 17.25
CA CYS A 123 4.27 -5.85 16.24
C CYS A 123 3.89 -5.34 14.84
N SER A 124 2.89 -4.49 14.75
CA SER A 124 2.53 -3.81 13.51
C SER A 124 3.59 -2.81 13.08
N PHE A 125 4.12 -2.02 14.04
CA PHE A 125 5.13 -1.00 13.78
C PHE A 125 6.39 -1.56 13.11
N VAL A 126 6.84 -2.76 13.47
CA VAL A 126 8.04 -3.39 12.91
C VAL A 126 7.77 -4.31 11.71
N CYS A 127 6.50 -4.55 11.37
CA CYS A 127 6.18 -5.47 10.27
C CYS A 127 6.57 -4.87 8.92
N PRO A 128 7.50 -5.50 8.16
CA PRO A 128 7.96 -4.97 6.88
C PRO A 128 6.89 -5.01 5.78
N HIS A 129 5.96 -5.96 5.89
CA HIS A 129 4.99 -6.29 4.84
C HIS A 129 3.56 -5.85 5.16
N ALA A 130 3.36 -5.15 6.30
CA ALA A 130 2.04 -4.69 6.74
C ALA A 130 0.99 -5.80 6.89
N THR A 131 1.41 -7.01 7.24
CA THR A 131 0.54 -8.20 7.34
C THR A 131 -0.06 -8.41 8.71
N ILE A 132 0.37 -7.66 9.72
CA ILE A 132 -0.21 -7.64 11.07
C ILE A 132 -0.62 -6.21 11.40
N ARG A 133 -1.91 -5.98 11.63
CA ARG A 133 -2.50 -4.64 11.78
C ARG A 133 -3.46 -4.56 12.95
N PRO A 134 -3.38 -3.50 13.79
CA PRO A 134 -4.40 -3.22 14.79
C PRO A 134 -5.59 -2.50 14.17
N TYR A 135 -6.77 -2.79 14.69
CA TYR A 135 -8.00 -2.11 14.31
C TYR A 135 -8.75 -1.63 15.55
N ALA A 136 -9.30 -0.42 15.47
CA ALA A 136 -10.27 0.11 16.41
C ALA A 136 -11.66 0.02 15.77
N LEU A 137 -12.56 -0.77 16.36
CA LEU A 137 -13.86 -1.09 15.80
C LEU A 137 -14.96 -0.41 16.59
N THR A 138 -15.99 0.06 15.91
CA THR A 138 -17.28 0.35 16.54
C THR A 138 -17.96 -0.95 16.96
N GLU A 139 -19.01 -0.87 17.80
CA GLU A 139 -19.79 -2.05 18.18
C GLU A 139 -20.44 -2.73 16.96
N GLU A 140 -20.86 -1.96 15.95
CA GLU A 140 -21.44 -2.48 14.72
C GLU A 140 -20.41 -3.22 13.86
N GLU A 141 -19.21 -2.61 13.64
CA GLU A 141 -18.10 -3.25 12.92
C GLU A 141 -17.65 -4.53 13.63
N ALA A 142 -17.65 -4.54 14.97
CA ALA A 142 -17.31 -5.73 15.76
C ALA A 142 -18.35 -6.84 15.66
N LYS A 143 -19.64 -6.48 15.64
CA LYS A 143 -20.76 -7.45 15.55
C LYS A 143 -20.79 -8.16 14.19
N ASN A 144 -20.42 -7.48 13.12
CA ASN A 144 -20.44 -8.01 11.75
C ASN A 144 -19.15 -8.75 11.37
N ALA A 145 -18.14 -8.79 12.27
CA ALA A 145 -16.87 -9.45 12.00
C ALA A 145 -17.03 -10.98 11.91
N PRO A 146 -16.19 -11.67 11.13
CA PRO A 146 -16.18 -13.13 11.07
C PRO A 146 -16.02 -13.77 12.46
N GLU A 147 -16.60 -14.96 12.67
CA GLU A 147 -16.56 -15.67 13.94
C GLU A 147 -15.12 -15.93 14.45
N ALA A 148 -14.17 -16.12 13.55
CA ALA A 148 -12.76 -16.30 13.89
C ALA A 148 -12.07 -15.03 14.41
N ALA A 149 -12.72 -13.86 14.35
CA ALA A 149 -12.16 -12.60 14.81
C ALA A 149 -12.08 -12.56 16.34
N LYS A 150 -10.87 -12.39 16.87
CA LYS A 150 -10.65 -12.16 18.29
C LYS A 150 -10.80 -10.66 18.56
N ILE A 151 -11.91 -10.27 19.22
CA ILE A 151 -12.23 -8.87 19.50
C ILE A 151 -12.29 -8.66 21.01
N VAL A 152 -11.61 -7.63 21.50
CA VAL A 152 -11.54 -7.29 22.93
C VAL A 152 -11.73 -5.79 23.14
N ASP A 153 -11.93 -5.36 24.37
CA ASP A 153 -12.03 -3.93 24.68
C ASP A 153 -10.68 -3.21 24.51
N VAL A 154 -10.71 -1.94 24.14
CA VAL A 154 -9.53 -1.08 24.20
C VAL A 154 -9.09 -0.89 25.66
N LYS A 155 -7.87 -1.36 26.00
CA LYS A 155 -7.40 -1.41 27.41
C LYS A 155 -7.03 -0.03 27.97
N ALA A 156 -6.42 0.84 27.17
CA ALA A 156 -5.93 2.14 27.64
C ALA A 156 -5.76 3.14 26.50
N GLY A 157 -5.77 4.44 26.85
CA GLY A 157 -5.54 5.53 25.92
C GLY A 157 -6.80 5.98 25.19
N LYS A 158 -6.63 6.67 24.07
CA LYS A 158 -7.71 7.10 23.18
C LYS A 158 -8.54 5.90 22.72
N GLY A 159 -9.84 6.04 22.69
CA GLY A 159 -10.77 4.96 22.31
C GLY A 159 -11.16 4.00 23.43
N LYS A 160 -10.59 4.12 24.65
CA LYS A 160 -11.02 3.29 25.80
C LYS A 160 -12.48 3.58 26.16
N GLY A 161 -13.28 2.50 26.21
CA GLY A 161 -14.72 2.58 26.46
C GLY A 161 -15.58 3.07 25.30
N VAL A 162 -14.95 3.35 24.14
CA VAL A 162 -15.63 3.78 22.91
C VAL A 162 -15.51 2.73 21.82
N TYR A 163 -14.32 2.14 21.68
CA TYR A 163 -14.02 1.17 20.62
C TYR A 163 -13.64 -0.20 21.16
N LYS A 164 -13.86 -1.21 20.33
CA LYS A 164 -13.24 -2.53 20.46
C LYS A 164 -11.90 -2.55 19.76
N PHE A 165 -11.06 -3.52 20.10
CA PHE A 165 -9.72 -3.72 19.54
C PHE A 165 -9.58 -5.12 18.94
N ALA A 166 -9.02 -5.20 17.75
CA ALA A 166 -8.58 -6.44 17.14
C ALA A 166 -7.17 -6.29 16.58
N MET A 167 -6.42 -7.40 16.57
CA MET A 167 -5.17 -7.52 15.83
C MET A 167 -5.39 -8.54 14.72
N ALA A 168 -5.45 -8.08 13.48
CA ALA A 168 -5.63 -8.94 12.33
C ALA A 168 -4.28 -9.31 11.69
N VAL A 169 -4.15 -10.55 11.26
CA VAL A 169 -2.99 -11.09 10.55
C VAL A 169 -3.45 -11.62 9.21
N SER A 170 -2.71 -11.29 8.13
CA SER A 170 -2.89 -11.92 6.82
C SER A 170 -1.90 -13.09 6.68
N PRO A 171 -2.33 -14.35 6.82
CA PRO A 171 -1.44 -15.50 6.71
C PRO A 171 -0.84 -15.65 5.30
N LEU A 172 -1.62 -15.34 4.26
CA LEU A 172 -1.19 -15.51 2.86
C LEU A 172 -0.21 -14.44 2.39
N ASP A 173 -0.19 -13.28 3.04
CA ASP A 173 0.75 -12.19 2.73
C ASP A 173 1.95 -12.17 3.69
N CYS A 174 1.90 -12.94 4.78
CA CYS A 174 2.97 -13.02 5.77
C CYS A 174 4.20 -13.74 5.18
N MET A 175 5.40 -13.21 5.47
CA MET A 175 6.68 -13.81 5.05
C MET A 175 7.32 -14.70 6.13
N GLY A 176 6.65 -14.94 7.27
CA GLY A 176 7.12 -15.85 8.31
C GLY A 176 8.38 -15.41 9.06
N CYS A 177 8.79 -14.15 9.00
CA CYS A 177 10.07 -13.67 9.54
C CYS A 177 10.17 -13.67 11.08
N GLY A 178 9.06 -13.77 11.81
CA GLY A 178 9.01 -13.83 13.28
C GLY A 178 9.37 -12.52 14.02
N VAL A 179 9.65 -11.41 13.31
CA VAL A 179 10.05 -10.13 13.94
C VAL A 179 8.97 -9.62 14.90
N CYS A 180 7.68 -9.74 14.53
CA CYS A 180 6.55 -9.33 15.35
C CYS A 180 6.44 -10.12 16.67
N ALA A 181 6.69 -11.43 16.62
CA ALA A 181 6.68 -12.29 17.80
C ALA A 181 7.87 -11.97 18.72
N LYS A 182 9.06 -11.76 18.14
CA LYS A 182 10.29 -11.45 18.88
C LYS A 182 10.24 -10.10 19.60
N ILE A 183 9.63 -9.07 19.00
CA ILE A 183 9.53 -7.73 19.60
C ILE A 183 8.41 -7.63 20.65
N CYS A 184 7.48 -8.57 20.71
CA CYS A 184 6.31 -8.48 21.57
C CYS A 184 6.70 -8.56 23.06
N PRO A 185 6.62 -7.48 23.85
CA PRO A 185 7.05 -7.47 25.23
C PRO A 185 6.18 -8.33 26.16
N ALA A 186 4.96 -8.60 25.75
CA ALA A 186 3.99 -9.40 26.51
C ALA A 186 3.90 -10.87 26.07
N GLY A 187 4.71 -11.29 25.07
CA GLY A 187 4.63 -12.65 24.53
C GLY A 187 3.25 -13.03 24.00
N ALA A 188 2.52 -12.05 23.47
CA ALA A 188 1.16 -12.24 22.95
C ALA A 188 1.12 -12.78 21.50
N LEU A 189 2.29 -13.01 20.90
CA LEU A 189 2.41 -13.56 19.54
C LEU A 189 3.32 -14.78 19.57
N THR A 190 2.86 -15.86 18.97
CA THR A 190 3.60 -17.12 18.83
C THR A 190 3.55 -17.55 17.36
N MET A 191 4.67 -18.00 16.80
CA MET A 191 4.70 -18.53 15.44
C MET A 191 4.12 -19.94 15.42
N VAL A 192 3.14 -20.18 14.57
CA VAL A 192 2.47 -21.49 14.38
C VAL A 192 2.41 -21.83 12.89
N PRO A 193 2.24 -23.10 12.50
CA PRO A 193 2.01 -23.50 11.10
C PRO A 193 0.90 -22.64 10.46
N GLN A 194 1.10 -22.23 9.21
CA GLN A 194 0.20 -21.30 8.49
C GLN A 194 -1.23 -21.85 8.42
N GLU A 195 -1.40 -23.15 8.24
CA GLU A 195 -2.69 -23.81 8.11
C GLU A 195 -3.57 -23.64 9.36
N GLN A 196 -2.96 -23.46 10.54
CA GLN A 196 -3.70 -23.26 11.78
C GLN A 196 -4.35 -21.88 11.88
N GLU A 197 -3.84 -20.91 11.12
CA GLU A 197 -4.34 -19.54 11.08
C GLU A 197 -5.07 -19.22 9.75
N ALA A 198 -5.41 -20.22 8.95
CA ALA A 198 -6.06 -20.00 7.63
C ALA A 198 -7.32 -19.13 7.72
N ALA A 199 -8.16 -19.33 8.76
CA ALA A 199 -9.36 -18.53 8.99
C ALA A 199 -9.09 -17.04 9.28
N GLN A 200 -7.86 -16.68 9.65
CA GLN A 200 -7.49 -15.28 9.89
C GLN A 200 -7.38 -14.48 8.58
N GLN A 201 -7.30 -15.13 7.42
CA GLN A 201 -7.34 -14.43 6.14
C GLN A 201 -8.69 -13.73 5.93
N ASP A 202 -9.79 -14.39 6.24
CA ASP A 202 -11.13 -13.79 6.13
C ASP A 202 -11.31 -12.66 7.15
N VAL A 203 -10.78 -12.83 8.35
CA VAL A 203 -10.76 -11.75 9.37
C VAL A 203 -9.98 -10.55 8.86
N PHE A 204 -8.79 -10.75 8.30
CA PHE A 204 -7.96 -9.67 7.77
C PHE A 204 -8.67 -8.94 6.61
N ASN A 205 -9.22 -9.71 5.67
CA ASN A 205 -9.97 -9.15 4.54
C ASN A 205 -11.18 -8.33 5.01
N TYR A 206 -11.94 -8.84 5.99
CA TYR A 206 -13.04 -8.09 6.59
C TYR A 206 -12.58 -6.77 7.20
N MET A 207 -11.51 -6.80 8.00
CA MET A 207 -10.98 -5.61 8.68
C MET A 207 -10.53 -4.54 7.66
N VAL A 208 -9.87 -4.95 6.58
CA VAL A 208 -9.43 -4.03 5.52
C VAL A 208 -10.61 -3.41 4.77
N ALA A 209 -11.64 -4.19 4.49
CA ALA A 209 -12.78 -3.75 3.67
C ALA A 209 -13.83 -2.95 4.44
N ASN A 210 -14.04 -3.26 5.75
CA ASN A 210 -15.21 -2.78 6.48
C ASN A 210 -14.89 -1.90 7.68
N VAL A 211 -13.64 -1.91 8.18
CA VAL A 211 -13.28 -1.12 9.37
C VAL A 211 -12.62 0.18 8.96
N THR A 212 -13.29 1.28 9.24
CA THR A 212 -12.77 2.63 8.92
C THR A 212 -11.70 3.08 9.91
N THR A 213 -10.75 3.89 9.45
CA THR A 213 -9.77 4.52 10.33
C THR A 213 -10.45 5.53 11.26
N LYS A 214 -10.23 5.40 12.57
CA LYS A 214 -10.77 6.34 13.57
C LYS A 214 -9.75 7.44 13.81
N SER A 215 -10.04 8.65 13.37
CA SER A 215 -9.12 9.81 13.42
C SER A 215 -8.72 10.21 14.84
N ASP A 216 -9.62 10.00 15.81
CA ASP A 216 -9.38 10.26 17.23
C ASP A 216 -8.42 9.25 17.90
N VAL A 217 -8.18 8.08 17.27
CA VAL A 217 -7.24 7.05 17.73
C VAL A 217 -5.95 7.04 16.90
N ALA A 218 -6.06 7.33 15.61
CA ALA A 218 -4.95 7.34 14.65
C ALA A 218 -4.16 8.65 14.74
N ASP A 219 -3.15 8.69 15.59
CA ASP A 219 -2.28 9.85 15.82
C ASP A 219 -0.81 9.59 15.42
N MET A 220 0.07 10.54 15.70
CA MET A 220 1.50 10.50 15.35
C MET A 220 2.35 9.76 16.38
N THR A 221 1.76 9.08 17.37
CA THR A 221 2.48 8.22 18.30
C THR A 221 2.79 6.86 17.69
N VAL A 222 3.75 6.10 18.28
CA VAL A 222 4.04 4.72 17.83
C VAL A 222 2.78 3.86 17.81
N LYS A 223 1.95 3.94 18.85
CA LYS A 223 0.69 3.20 18.93
C LYS A 223 -0.34 3.71 17.93
N GLY A 224 -0.56 5.01 17.88
CA GLY A 224 -1.63 5.63 17.09
C GLY A 224 -1.38 5.58 15.60
N SER A 225 -0.12 5.75 15.16
CA SER A 225 0.25 5.69 13.73
C SER A 225 -0.12 4.35 13.08
N GLN A 226 -0.14 3.28 13.85
CA GLN A 226 -0.43 1.93 13.33
C GLN A 226 -1.91 1.68 13.04
N PHE A 227 -2.82 2.52 13.54
CA PHE A 227 -4.23 2.49 13.14
C PHE A 227 -4.49 3.14 11.77
N LYS A 228 -3.51 3.89 11.23
CA LYS A 228 -3.59 4.40 9.86
C LYS A 228 -3.31 3.28 8.85
N LYS A 229 -4.01 3.31 7.71
CA LYS A 229 -3.73 2.39 6.61
C LYS A 229 -2.29 2.58 6.13
N PRO A 230 -1.46 1.54 6.05
CA PRO A 230 -0.18 1.61 5.36
C PRO A 230 -0.42 1.75 3.85
N LEU A 231 0.30 2.66 3.20
CA LEU A 231 0.23 2.82 1.74
C LEU A 231 1.43 2.16 1.02
N LEU A 232 2.11 1.27 1.72
CA LEU A 232 3.03 0.26 1.22
C LEU A 232 2.69 -1.05 1.93
N GLU A 233 2.28 -2.07 1.19
CA GLU A 233 1.82 -3.34 1.74
C GLU A 233 2.19 -4.52 0.85
N PHE A 234 2.45 -5.68 1.45
CA PHE A 234 2.66 -6.96 0.78
C PHE A 234 3.75 -6.93 -0.30
N SER A 235 4.78 -6.12 -0.09
CA SER A 235 5.89 -6.02 -1.04
C SER A 235 6.65 -7.34 -1.21
N GLY A 236 7.30 -7.54 -2.36
CA GLY A 236 8.19 -8.68 -2.61
C GLY A 236 9.54 -8.60 -1.91
N SER A 237 9.70 -7.78 -0.87
CA SER A 237 10.94 -7.66 -0.10
C SER A 237 11.23 -8.92 0.73
N CYS A 238 12.49 -9.10 1.13
CA CYS A 238 12.92 -10.23 1.95
C CYS A 238 12.15 -10.31 3.28
N ALA A 239 12.01 -11.53 3.82
CA ALA A 239 11.47 -11.74 5.16
C ALA A 239 12.28 -10.96 6.20
N GLY A 240 11.62 -10.09 6.98
CA GLY A 240 12.27 -9.24 7.98
C GLY A 240 13.05 -8.04 7.43
N CYS A 241 12.78 -7.60 6.20
CA CYS A 241 13.43 -6.44 5.59
C CYS A 241 13.22 -5.17 6.43
N ALA A 242 14.31 -4.57 6.93
CA ALA A 242 14.21 -3.34 7.72
C ALA A 242 13.84 -2.13 6.85
N GLU A 243 14.28 -2.09 5.60
CA GLU A 243 14.01 -0.99 4.68
C GLU A 243 12.51 -0.79 4.44
N THR A 244 11.79 -1.86 4.13
CA THR A 244 10.34 -1.79 3.91
C THR A 244 9.55 -1.47 5.17
N ALA A 245 10.06 -1.80 6.37
CA ALA A 245 9.45 -1.38 7.62
C ALA A 245 9.46 0.16 7.77
N TYR A 246 10.56 0.83 7.43
CA TYR A 246 10.66 2.29 7.43
C TYR A 246 9.83 2.92 6.32
N ALA A 247 9.94 2.41 5.08
CA ALA A 247 9.17 2.91 3.95
C ALA A 247 7.66 2.83 4.23
N ARG A 248 7.19 1.72 4.78
CA ARG A 248 5.80 1.53 5.19
C ARG A 248 5.35 2.57 6.23
N LEU A 249 6.16 2.80 7.27
CA LEU A 249 5.84 3.81 8.30
C LEU A 249 5.72 5.21 7.69
N ILE A 250 6.65 5.59 6.82
CA ILE A 250 6.61 6.89 6.13
C ILE A 250 5.33 7.02 5.32
N THR A 251 4.90 5.96 4.63
CA THR A 251 3.63 5.98 3.87
C THR A 251 2.39 6.10 4.77
N GLN A 252 2.41 5.54 5.98
CA GLN A 252 1.32 5.73 6.94
C GLN A 252 1.20 7.17 7.43
N LEU A 253 2.31 7.91 7.46
CA LEU A 253 2.36 9.28 7.96
C LEU A 253 2.13 10.32 6.86
N PHE A 254 2.63 10.06 5.65
CA PHE A 254 2.72 11.04 4.58
C PHE A 254 2.30 10.53 3.20
N GLY A 255 1.98 9.24 3.06
CA GLY A 255 1.81 8.58 1.77
C GLY A 255 0.72 9.16 0.87
N ASP A 256 -0.30 9.77 1.46
CA ASP A 256 -1.38 10.46 0.75
C ASP A 256 -0.92 11.69 -0.07
N ARG A 257 0.30 12.17 0.18
CA ARG A 257 0.88 13.38 -0.42
C ARG A 257 2.37 13.28 -0.72
N MET A 258 2.90 12.04 -0.83
CA MET A 258 4.32 11.78 -1.11
C MET A 258 4.60 11.68 -2.59
N TYR A 259 5.77 12.19 -2.98
CA TYR A 259 6.47 11.83 -4.21
C TYR A 259 7.75 11.11 -3.85
N ILE A 260 8.02 10.01 -4.53
CA ILE A 260 9.18 9.15 -4.27
C ILE A 260 10.08 9.17 -5.50
N SER A 261 11.27 9.75 -5.36
CA SER A 261 12.36 9.61 -6.31
C SER A 261 13.22 8.45 -5.84
N ASN A 262 13.10 7.31 -6.51
CA ASN A 262 13.78 6.08 -6.14
C ASN A 262 15.05 5.89 -6.94
N ALA A 263 16.14 5.49 -6.30
CA ALA A 263 17.36 5.06 -6.96
C ALA A 263 17.34 3.55 -7.20
N THR A 264 17.99 3.06 -8.26
CA THR A 264 18.08 1.63 -8.55
C THR A 264 18.77 0.88 -7.41
N GLY A 265 18.05 -0.10 -6.85
CA GLY A 265 18.47 -0.93 -5.72
C GLY A 265 17.34 -1.89 -5.32
N CYS A 266 17.36 -2.37 -4.08
CA CYS A 266 16.27 -3.24 -3.56
C CYS A 266 14.90 -2.56 -3.65
N SER A 267 14.85 -1.26 -3.38
CA SER A 267 13.60 -0.48 -3.44
C SER A 267 13.01 -0.39 -4.85
N SER A 268 13.83 -0.52 -5.90
CA SER A 268 13.34 -0.66 -7.27
C SER A 268 12.68 -2.03 -7.51
N ILE A 269 13.23 -3.07 -6.88
CA ILE A 269 12.78 -4.46 -7.11
C ILE A 269 11.49 -4.74 -6.35
N TRP A 270 11.37 -4.32 -5.10
CA TRP A 270 10.13 -4.53 -4.34
C TRP A 270 9.09 -3.41 -4.54
N GLY A 271 9.49 -2.22 -5.02
CA GLY A 271 8.59 -1.06 -5.20
C GLY A 271 8.22 -0.75 -6.65
N GLY A 272 9.02 -1.22 -7.61
CA GLY A 272 8.91 -0.92 -9.04
C GLY A 272 8.12 -1.87 -9.92
N PRO A 273 7.79 -3.13 -9.53
CA PRO A 273 6.99 -3.99 -10.39
C PRO A 273 5.62 -3.36 -10.67
N ALA A 274 5.35 -3.08 -11.94
CA ALA A 274 4.18 -2.31 -12.34
C ALA A 274 2.88 -3.07 -12.03
N ALA A 275 2.76 -4.30 -12.51
CA ALA A 275 1.55 -5.11 -12.32
C ALA A 275 1.34 -5.60 -10.87
N THR A 276 2.37 -5.55 -10.02
CA THR A 276 2.32 -6.03 -8.62
C THR A 276 2.71 -4.92 -7.63
N SER A 277 2.36 -3.67 -7.92
CA SER A 277 2.74 -2.52 -7.10
C SER A 277 2.32 -2.71 -5.64
N PRO A 278 3.27 -2.63 -4.68
CA PRO A 278 2.97 -2.69 -3.26
C PRO A 278 2.51 -1.34 -2.69
N TYR A 279 2.73 -0.26 -3.41
CA TYR A 279 2.16 1.03 -3.05
C TYR A 279 0.66 1.04 -3.33
N THR A 280 -0.12 1.61 -2.41
CA THR A 280 -1.59 1.63 -2.50
C THR A 280 -2.13 3.01 -2.14
N THR A 281 -3.44 3.18 -2.19
CA THR A 281 -4.12 4.45 -1.95
C THR A 281 -5.00 4.41 -0.70
N THR A 282 -5.35 5.58 -0.20
CA THR A 282 -6.45 5.76 0.78
C THR A 282 -7.80 5.44 0.13
N ALA A 283 -8.87 5.47 0.92
CA ALA A 283 -10.23 5.32 0.40
C ALA A 283 -10.63 6.42 -0.59
N GLU A 284 -10.03 7.61 -0.45
CA GLU A 284 -10.21 8.77 -1.32
C GLU A 284 -9.32 8.72 -2.57
N GLY A 285 -8.61 7.62 -2.81
CA GLY A 285 -7.74 7.43 -3.98
C GLY A 285 -6.41 8.18 -3.93
N LYS A 286 -6.01 8.73 -2.76
CA LYS A 286 -4.73 9.42 -2.59
C LYS A 286 -3.64 8.43 -2.19
N GLY A 287 -2.48 8.47 -2.86
CA GLY A 287 -1.34 7.59 -2.58
C GLY A 287 -0.02 8.14 -3.11
N PRO A 288 1.10 7.46 -2.84
CA PRO A 288 2.41 7.91 -3.28
C PRO A 288 2.54 7.93 -4.80
N GLY A 289 3.12 9.00 -5.34
CA GLY A 289 3.67 9.01 -6.70
C GLY A 289 5.09 8.44 -6.66
N TRP A 290 5.36 7.37 -7.42
CA TRP A 290 6.66 6.70 -7.43
C TRP A 290 7.29 6.76 -8.82
N ALA A 291 8.54 7.15 -8.90
CA ALA A 291 9.33 7.11 -10.10
C ALA A 291 10.74 6.64 -9.79
N ASN A 292 11.33 5.85 -10.70
CA ASN A 292 12.68 5.33 -10.56
C ASN A 292 13.65 6.06 -11.45
N SER A 293 14.86 6.21 -10.96
CA SER A 293 16.01 6.74 -11.67
C SER A 293 17.16 5.76 -11.56
N VAL A 294 18.21 5.90 -12.37
CA VAL A 294 19.44 5.13 -12.17
C VAL A 294 20.15 5.62 -10.91
N PHE A 295 21.01 4.77 -10.34
CA PHE A 295 21.70 5.09 -9.09
C PHE A 295 22.56 6.37 -9.22
N GLU A 296 23.16 6.56 -10.39
CA GLU A 296 24.14 7.61 -10.67
C GLU A 296 23.51 9.01 -10.75
N ASP A 297 22.24 9.12 -11.14
CA ASP A 297 21.55 10.41 -11.38
C ASP A 297 20.37 10.68 -10.44
N ASN A 298 20.23 9.90 -9.37
CA ASN A 298 19.07 10.01 -8.49
C ASN A 298 18.98 11.36 -7.75
N ALA A 299 20.12 12.00 -7.46
CA ALA A 299 20.14 13.31 -6.83
C ALA A 299 19.53 14.38 -7.74
N GLU A 300 19.90 14.36 -9.02
CA GLU A 300 19.38 15.26 -10.05
C GLU A 300 17.92 15.00 -10.35
N HIS A 301 17.51 13.74 -10.42
CA HIS A 301 16.12 13.31 -10.58
C HIS A 301 15.26 13.80 -9.42
N GLY A 302 15.69 13.59 -8.17
CA GLY A 302 15.00 14.07 -6.99
C GLY A 302 14.90 15.59 -6.93
N LEU A 303 15.96 16.29 -7.27
CA LEU A 303 15.95 17.76 -7.39
C LEU A 303 14.98 18.22 -8.48
N GLY A 304 14.95 17.56 -9.63
CA GLY A 304 14.03 17.86 -10.72
C GLY A 304 12.57 17.69 -10.31
N MET A 305 12.24 16.59 -9.63
CA MET A 305 10.89 16.37 -9.08
C MET A 305 10.51 17.45 -8.07
N TYR A 306 11.40 17.81 -7.16
CA TYR A 306 11.16 18.90 -6.19
C TYR A 306 10.91 20.24 -6.89
N LEU A 307 11.76 20.62 -7.85
CA LEU A 307 11.62 21.87 -8.60
C LEU A 307 10.32 21.91 -9.40
N GLY A 308 9.94 20.78 -10.02
CA GLY A 308 8.66 20.64 -10.73
C GLY A 308 7.46 20.86 -9.82
N GLN A 309 7.43 20.18 -8.68
CA GLN A 309 6.35 20.33 -7.69
C GLN A 309 6.30 21.75 -7.10
N ASN A 310 7.46 22.34 -6.82
CA ASN A 310 7.54 23.70 -6.33
C ASN A 310 7.05 24.74 -7.36
N ALA A 311 7.37 24.53 -8.63
CA ALA A 311 6.87 25.38 -9.73
C ALA A 311 5.35 25.31 -9.86
N ILE A 312 4.75 24.10 -9.75
CA ILE A 312 3.29 23.92 -9.74
C ILE A 312 2.68 24.62 -8.55
N ARG A 313 3.23 24.44 -7.34
CA ARG A 313 2.75 25.07 -6.12
C ARG A 313 2.81 26.59 -6.19
N ASN A 314 3.89 27.16 -6.71
CA ASN A 314 4.04 28.59 -6.90
C ASN A 314 3.02 29.15 -7.91
N ARG A 315 2.76 28.40 -9.01
CA ARG A 315 1.74 28.75 -9.99
C ARG A 315 0.36 28.74 -9.37
N LEU A 316 0.02 27.73 -8.56
CA LEU A 316 -1.25 27.67 -7.84
C LEU A 316 -1.39 28.85 -6.88
N ALA A 317 -0.34 29.20 -6.12
CA ALA A 317 -0.35 30.34 -5.23
C ALA A 317 -0.57 31.67 -5.98
N ALA A 318 0.04 31.83 -7.15
CA ALA A 318 -0.20 33.01 -8.01
C ALA A 318 -1.66 33.07 -8.47
N LYS A 319 -2.21 31.97 -8.94
CA LYS A 319 -3.63 31.87 -9.37
C LYS A 319 -4.60 32.11 -8.20
N THR A 320 -4.27 31.64 -7.00
CA THR A 320 -5.05 31.88 -5.79
C THR A 320 -5.07 33.37 -5.43
N ARG A 321 -3.95 34.08 -5.58
CA ARG A 321 -3.92 35.55 -5.37
C ARG A 321 -4.78 36.28 -6.40
N GLU A 322 -4.68 35.92 -7.69
CA GLU A 322 -5.56 36.46 -8.74
C GLU A 322 -7.05 36.24 -8.41
N LEU A 323 -7.41 35.05 -7.89
CA LEU A 323 -8.78 34.73 -7.46
C LEU A 323 -9.24 35.61 -6.32
N ILE A 324 -8.41 35.87 -5.32
CA ILE A 324 -8.72 36.76 -4.16
C ILE A 324 -9.00 38.19 -4.66
N GLU A 325 -8.27 38.67 -5.67
CA GLU A 325 -8.45 39.99 -6.29
C GLU A 325 -9.66 40.05 -7.23
N SER A 326 -10.20 38.91 -7.65
CA SER A 326 -11.33 38.81 -8.58
C SER A 326 -12.68 39.13 -7.91
N ASN A 327 -13.76 39.01 -8.65
CA ASN A 327 -15.14 39.14 -8.16
C ASN A 327 -15.70 37.85 -7.53
N ALA A 328 -14.85 36.89 -7.10
CA ALA A 328 -15.28 35.68 -6.43
C ALA A 328 -16.04 35.97 -5.13
N ASN A 329 -16.88 35.03 -4.69
CA ASN A 329 -17.64 35.19 -3.44
C ASN A 329 -16.72 35.29 -2.21
N ALA A 330 -17.22 35.88 -1.12
CA ALA A 330 -16.43 36.16 0.09
C ALA A 330 -15.92 34.85 0.74
N GLY A 331 -16.72 33.79 0.78
CA GLY A 331 -16.34 32.50 1.40
C GLY A 331 -15.19 31.82 0.64
N LEU A 332 -15.22 31.86 -0.70
CA LEU A 332 -14.13 31.34 -1.52
C LEU A 332 -12.84 32.13 -1.33
N LYS A 333 -12.93 33.46 -1.24
CA LYS A 333 -11.76 34.32 -0.97
C LYS A 333 -11.15 34.09 0.42
N GLU A 334 -11.97 33.88 1.43
CA GLU A 334 -11.52 33.56 2.79
C GLU A 334 -10.80 32.23 2.83
N ALA A 335 -11.37 31.18 2.21
CA ALA A 335 -10.74 29.86 2.12
C ALA A 335 -9.42 29.93 1.34
N ALA A 336 -9.38 30.64 0.23
CA ALA A 336 -8.20 30.89 -0.59
C ALA A 336 -7.09 31.62 0.20
N GLN A 337 -7.44 32.65 0.97
CA GLN A 337 -6.49 33.37 1.81
C GLN A 337 -5.93 32.47 2.91
N LYS A 338 -6.79 31.71 3.60
CA LYS A 338 -6.36 30.77 4.63
C LYS A 338 -5.39 29.72 4.08
N TRP A 339 -5.63 29.22 2.86
CA TRP A 339 -4.73 28.30 2.19
C TRP A 339 -3.33 28.92 1.94
N LEU A 340 -3.27 30.18 1.47
CA LEU A 340 -2.00 30.91 1.29
C LEU A 340 -1.27 31.14 2.60
N ASP A 341 -1.99 31.54 3.66
CA ASP A 341 -1.40 31.85 4.96
C ASP A 341 -0.80 30.61 5.65
N THR A 342 -1.33 29.42 5.34
CA THR A 342 -0.90 28.15 5.94
C THR A 342 0.06 27.35 5.07
N MET A 343 0.49 27.83 3.91
CA MET A 343 1.29 27.06 2.91
C MET A 343 2.53 26.36 3.47
N HIS A 344 3.09 26.85 4.56
CA HIS A 344 4.31 26.30 5.18
C HIS A 344 4.03 25.54 6.50
N ASP A 345 2.77 25.36 6.86
CA ASP A 345 2.33 24.54 7.99
C ASP A 345 1.56 23.34 7.46
N GLY A 346 2.20 22.15 7.46
CA GLY A 346 1.65 20.95 6.85
C GLY A 346 0.33 20.47 7.48
N ALA A 347 0.11 20.71 8.78
CA ALA A 347 -1.13 20.31 9.45
C ALA A 347 -2.26 21.31 9.13
N ALA A 348 -2.02 22.59 9.35
CA ALA A 348 -3.01 23.64 9.09
C ALA A 348 -3.34 23.79 7.59
N ASN A 349 -2.34 23.57 6.71
CA ASN A 349 -2.56 23.65 5.26
C ASN A 349 -3.39 22.46 4.72
N GLY A 350 -3.35 21.29 5.36
CA GLY A 350 -4.23 20.16 5.01
C GLY A 350 -5.70 20.54 5.15
N GLU A 351 -6.10 21.01 6.34
CA GLU A 351 -7.47 21.47 6.61
C GLU A 351 -7.88 22.66 5.71
N ALA A 352 -6.95 23.61 5.49
CA ALA A 352 -7.21 24.75 4.62
C ALA A 352 -7.36 24.34 3.15
N THR A 353 -6.64 23.30 2.69
CA THR A 353 -6.78 22.74 1.34
C THR A 353 -8.16 22.14 1.14
N ASP A 354 -8.62 21.30 2.08
CA ASP A 354 -9.94 20.67 2.00
C ASP A 354 -11.05 21.72 1.98
N ALA A 355 -10.95 22.75 2.83
CA ALA A 355 -11.90 23.87 2.84
C ALA A 355 -11.87 24.68 1.53
N TYR A 356 -10.68 24.90 0.95
CA TYR A 356 -10.54 25.65 -0.29
C TYR A 356 -11.08 24.87 -1.49
N VAL A 357 -10.80 23.55 -1.56
CA VAL A 357 -11.38 22.68 -2.60
C VAL A 357 -12.90 22.67 -2.52
N ALA A 358 -13.47 22.48 -1.33
CA ALA A 358 -14.93 22.53 -1.13
C ALA A 358 -15.54 23.87 -1.58
N ALA A 359 -14.90 24.99 -1.22
CA ALA A 359 -15.36 26.32 -1.63
C ALA A 359 -15.24 26.57 -3.15
N LEU A 360 -14.25 25.92 -3.82
CA LEU A 360 -14.14 25.95 -5.28
C LEU A 360 -15.25 25.13 -5.93
N GLU A 361 -15.56 23.94 -5.40
CA GLU A 361 -16.63 23.07 -5.90
C GLU A 361 -17.99 23.73 -5.75
N ASP A 362 -18.28 24.38 -4.62
CA ASP A 362 -19.50 25.17 -4.40
C ASP A 362 -19.57 26.40 -5.32
N GLY A 363 -18.42 26.93 -5.74
CA GLY A 363 -18.32 28.07 -6.64
C GLY A 363 -18.32 27.73 -8.14
N ILE A 364 -18.12 26.47 -8.48
CA ILE A 364 -18.19 25.95 -9.86
C ILE A 364 -19.66 25.73 -10.19
N MET A 365 -20.17 26.41 -11.23
CA MET A 365 -21.48 26.07 -11.76
C MET A 365 -21.50 24.59 -12.16
N PRO A 366 -22.57 23.85 -11.83
CA PRO A 366 -22.74 22.49 -12.34
C PRO A 366 -22.45 22.44 -13.84
N VAL A 367 -21.89 21.32 -14.34
CA VAL A 367 -21.58 21.15 -15.77
C VAL A 367 -22.81 21.50 -16.64
N ASP A 368 -24.00 21.14 -16.16
CA ASP A 368 -25.28 21.52 -16.79
C ASP A 368 -25.48 23.04 -16.89
N GLY A 369 -25.04 23.79 -15.91
CA GLY A 369 -25.06 25.24 -15.89
C GLY A 369 -24.01 25.85 -16.83
N LEU A 370 -22.86 25.23 -16.99
CA LEU A 370 -21.81 25.63 -17.94
C LEU A 370 -22.25 25.37 -19.39
N ILE A 371 -22.91 24.26 -19.65
CA ILE A 371 -23.49 23.92 -20.96
C ILE A 371 -24.67 24.83 -21.28
N ALA A 372 -25.49 25.16 -20.30
CA ALA A 372 -26.67 26.05 -20.49
C ALA A 372 -26.30 27.54 -20.53
N PHE A 373 -25.14 27.94 -19.95
CA PHE A 373 -24.77 29.37 -19.89
C PHE A 373 -24.65 30.03 -21.25
N PRO A 374 -24.03 29.46 -22.31
CA PRO A 374 -23.94 30.10 -23.61
C PRO A 374 -25.30 30.39 -24.25
N THR A 375 -26.29 29.52 -24.00
CA THR A 375 -27.65 29.65 -24.54
C THR A 375 -28.58 30.48 -23.66
N SER A 376 -28.18 30.83 -22.44
CA SER A 376 -28.87 31.73 -21.53
C SER A 376 -28.89 33.20 -22.09
N ASP A 377 -29.76 34.04 -21.58
CA ASP A 377 -29.78 35.46 -21.99
C ASP A 377 -28.45 36.17 -21.67
N ALA A 378 -27.79 35.84 -20.56
CA ALA A 378 -26.47 36.33 -20.21
C ALA A 378 -25.39 35.81 -21.15
N GLY A 379 -25.42 34.52 -21.50
CA GLY A 379 -24.51 33.91 -22.47
C GLY A 379 -24.66 34.47 -23.87
N LYS A 380 -25.91 34.66 -24.35
CA LYS A 380 -26.18 35.30 -25.63
C LYS A 380 -25.69 36.74 -25.68
N ALA A 381 -25.76 37.47 -24.56
CA ALA A 381 -25.18 38.80 -24.47
C ALA A 381 -23.65 38.81 -24.60
N VAL A 382 -22.97 37.72 -24.20
CA VAL A 382 -21.51 37.57 -24.31
C VAL A 382 -21.09 37.02 -25.66
N PHE A 383 -21.76 35.98 -26.16
CA PHE A 383 -21.32 35.19 -27.33
C PHE A 383 -22.08 35.56 -28.62
N GLY A 384 -23.19 36.31 -28.53
CA GLY A 384 -23.99 36.71 -29.67
C GLY A 384 -24.50 35.52 -30.49
N ASP A 385 -24.37 35.60 -31.79
CA ASP A 385 -24.82 34.55 -32.72
C ASP A 385 -24.04 33.24 -32.62
N LYS A 386 -22.88 33.23 -31.92
CA LYS A 386 -22.06 32.05 -31.68
C LYS A 386 -22.44 31.29 -30.40
N ALA A 387 -23.44 31.71 -29.67
CA ALA A 387 -23.86 31.09 -28.42
C ALA A 387 -24.21 29.60 -28.56
N ALA A 388 -24.78 29.21 -29.69
CA ALA A 388 -25.12 27.81 -29.99
C ALA A 388 -23.88 26.96 -30.30
N ASP A 389 -22.88 27.51 -30.99
CA ASP A 389 -21.64 26.82 -31.36
C ASP A 389 -20.73 26.59 -30.13
N VAL A 390 -20.82 27.50 -29.13
CA VAL A 390 -20.06 27.37 -27.85
C VAL A 390 -20.73 26.38 -26.92
N ALA A 391 -22.02 26.13 -27.03
CA ALA A 391 -22.77 25.16 -26.25
C ALA A 391 -22.67 23.71 -26.79
N ALA A 392 -22.27 23.54 -28.07
CA ALA A 392 -22.07 22.25 -28.73
C ALA A 392 -20.67 21.71 -28.48
#